data_23e97fa64ba70a006049953fbeae32c2
#
_entry.id   23e97fa64ba70a006049953fbeae32c2
#
_cell.length_a   1.000
_cell.length_b   1.000
_cell.length_c   1.000
_cell.angle_alpha   90.00
_cell.angle_beta   90.00
_cell.angle_gamma   90.00
#
_symmetry.space_group_name_H-M   'P 1'
#
loop_
_entity.id
_entity.type
_entity.pdbx_description
1 polymer ?
#
loop_
_entity_poly.entity_id
_entity_poly.type
_entity_poly.pdbx_seq_one_letter_code
_entity_poly.pdbx_strand_id
1 'polypeptide(L)'
;MKRYIFQNGFTLAEVLITLGVIGIVAALTIPNVTSLYRKKVVETRMAKFYTVINQAIRRSEADNGPVKYWDVLKAEEIEDENGDGSGYYRTNTIDWYNKYLKPYLIVQKVEETATYEGKVKVFFQDGSMLLFSSTSWLYYPEAKSYLEIGGDD
;
A
#
# COMPACT_ATOMS: atom_id res chain seq x y z
N MET A 1 -1.78 69.59 -16.93
CA MET A 1 -2.65 68.65 -17.68
C MET A 1 -2.55 67.28 -17.12
N LYS A 2 -3.62 66.73 -16.48
CA LYS A 2 -3.66 65.33 -16.03
C LYS A 2 -4.12 64.43 -17.19
N ARG A 3 -3.23 63.54 -17.67
CA ARG A 3 -3.60 62.52 -18.67
C ARG A 3 -4.37 61.40 -17.93
N TYR A 4 -5.62 61.26 -18.23
CA TYR A 4 -6.41 60.09 -17.85
C TYR A 4 -6.06 58.94 -18.80
N ILE A 5 -5.39 57.90 -18.31
CA ILE A 5 -5.16 56.65 -19.02
C ILE A 5 -6.45 55.86 -18.89
N PHE A 6 -7.20 55.71 -19.97
CA PHE A 6 -8.34 54.77 -20.01
C PHE A 6 -7.78 53.36 -19.99
N GLN A 7 -7.93 52.68 -18.88
CA GLN A 7 -7.65 51.25 -18.83
C GLN A 7 -8.85 50.49 -19.44
N ASN A 8 -8.61 49.79 -20.52
CA ASN A 8 -9.60 48.90 -21.12
C ASN A 8 -9.83 47.73 -20.15
N GLY A 9 -11.01 47.63 -19.56
CA GLY A 9 -11.43 46.50 -18.78
C GLY A 9 -11.94 45.37 -19.67
N PHE A 10 -11.80 44.11 -19.21
CA PHE A 10 -12.35 42.97 -19.89
C PHE A 10 -13.89 43.02 -19.91
N THR A 11 -14.50 42.60 -21.00
CA THR A 11 -15.94 42.47 -21.10
C THR A 11 -16.40 41.18 -20.42
N LEU A 12 -17.63 41.14 -19.89
CA LEU A 12 -18.23 39.96 -19.30
C LEU A 12 -18.24 38.79 -20.29
N ALA A 13 -18.50 39.07 -21.57
CA ALA A 13 -18.53 38.06 -22.62
C ALA A 13 -17.17 37.40 -22.85
N GLU A 14 -16.07 38.17 -22.87
CA GLU A 14 -14.71 37.64 -23.01
C GLU A 14 -14.34 36.69 -21.86
N VAL A 15 -14.71 37.04 -20.61
CA VAL A 15 -14.47 36.19 -19.45
C VAL A 15 -15.27 34.91 -19.52
N LEU A 16 -16.55 34.97 -19.91
CA LEU A 16 -17.41 33.78 -20.03
C LEU A 16 -16.92 32.83 -21.13
N ILE A 17 -16.50 33.36 -22.28
CA ILE A 17 -15.98 32.51 -23.37
C ILE A 17 -14.67 31.84 -22.96
N THR A 18 -13.74 32.61 -22.36
CA THR A 18 -12.46 32.04 -21.93
C THR A 18 -12.62 30.97 -20.87
N LEU A 19 -13.48 31.18 -19.86
CA LEU A 19 -13.79 30.18 -18.85
C LEU A 19 -14.47 28.93 -19.45
N GLY A 20 -15.38 29.13 -20.43
CA GLY A 20 -16.01 28.02 -21.13
C GLY A 20 -15.01 27.15 -21.88
N VAL A 21 -14.10 27.74 -22.62
CA VAL A 21 -13.04 27.01 -23.35
C VAL A 21 -12.12 26.27 -22.40
N ILE A 22 -11.63 26.94 -21.34
CA ILE A 22 -10.79 26.30 -20.32
C ILE A 22 -11.52 25.14 -19.66
N GLY A 23 -12.80 25.28 -19.34
CA GLY A 23 -13.62 24.24 -18.75
C GLY A 23 -13.72 22.97 -19.62
N ILE A 24 -13.95 23.13 -20.92
CA ILE A 24 -14.02 22.01 -21.86
C ILE A 24 -12.67 21.30 -21.98
N VAL A 25 -11.58 22.05 -22.15
CA VAL A 25 -10.22 21.51 -22.24
C VAL A 25 -9.84 20.76 -20.96
N ALA A 26 -10.11 21.35 -19.81
CA ALA A 26 -9.85 20.71 -18.51
C ALA A 26 -10.66 19.41 -18.34
N ALA A 27 -11.94 19.41 -18.69
CA ALA A 27 -12.80 18.22 -18.59
C ALA A 27 -12.30 17.04 -19.43
N LEU A 28 -11.69 17.28 -20.57
CA LEU A 28 -11.13 16.24 -21.44
C LEU A 28 -9.72 15.76 -21.04
N THR A 29 -8.91 16.67 -20.44
CA THR A 29 -7.49 16.38 -20.15
C THR A 29 -7.27 15.78 -18.76
N ILE A 30 -7.99 16.25 -17.74
CA ILE A 30 -7.79 15.83 -16.34
C ILE A 30 -7.95 14.31 -16.14
N PRO A 31 -8.98 13.62 -16.65
CA PRO A 31 -9.14 12.17 -16.44
C PRO A 31 -7.96 11.37 -16.99
N ASN A 32 -7.46 11.72 -18.17
CA ASN A 32 -6.35 11.03 -18.82
C ASN A 32 -5.03 11.20 -18.04
N VAL A 33 -4.72 12.43 -17.64
CA VAL A 33 -3.50 12.73 -16.88
C VAL A 33 -3.53 12.01 -15.52
N THR A 34 -4.69 12.01 -14.85
CA THR A 34 -4.84 11.38 -13.54
C THR A 34 -4.62 9.87 -13.61
N SER A 35 -5.15 9.19 -14.63
CA SER A 35 -5.00 7.74 -14.80
C SER A 35 -3.54 7.34 -15.06
N LEU A 36 -2.84 8.06 -15.93
CA LEU A 36 -1.42 7.85 -16.23
C LEU A 36 -0.55 8.09 -14.99
N TYR A 37 -0.85 9.15 -14.23
CA TYR A 37 -0.15 9.47 -13.00
C TYR A 37 -0.31 8.37 -11.95
N ARG A 38 -1.53 7.89 -11.72
CA ARG A 38 -1.80 6.77 -10.78
C ARG A 38 -1.02 5.52 -11.16
N LYS A 39 -1.03 5.13 -12.44
CA LYS A 39 -0.24 3.99 -12.92
C LYS A 39 1.24 4.16 -12.60
N LYS A 40 1.80 5.33 -12.87
CA LYS A 40 3.21 5.62 -12.60
C LYS A 40 3.55 5.57 -11.10
N VAL A 41 2.66 6.07 -10.26
CA VAL A 41 2.81 5.98 -8.80
C VAL A 41 2.84 4.52 -8.33
N VAL A 42 1.91 3.69 -8.82
CA VAL A 42 1.87 2.25 -8.48
C VAL A 42 3.16 1.55 -8.91
N GLU A 43 3.61 1.75 -10.16
CA GLU A 43 4.86 1.18 -10.66
C GLU A 43 6.07 1.57 -9.78
N THR A 44 6.15 2.84 -9.41
CA THR A 44 7.24 3.36 -8.57
C THR A 44 7.22 2.76 -7.17
N ARG A 45 6.03 2.64 -6.56
CA ARG A 45 5.86 2.03 -5.24
C ARG A 45 6.21 0.54 -5.25
N MET A 46 5.83 -0.19 -6.29
CA MET A 46 6.20 -1.61 -6.45
C MET A 46 7.71 -1.79 -6.58
N ALA A 47 8.37 -0.98 -7.42
CA ALA A 47 9.82 -1.03 -7.58
C ALA A 47 10.55 -0.70 -6.26
N LYS A 48 10.07 0.31 -5.52
CA LYS A 48 10.58 0.67 -4.20
C LYS A 48 10.41 -0.48 -3.22
N PHE A 49 9.20 -1.05 -3.13
CA PHE A 49 8.91 -2.18 -2.25
C PHE A 49 9.84 -3.36 -2.54
N TYR A 50 9.98 -3.75 -3.80
CA TYR A 50 10.88 -4.82 -4.21
C TYR A 50 12.33 -4.57 -3.75
N THR A 51 12.81 -3.34 -3.89
CA THR A 51 14.15 -2.97 -3.43
C THR A 51 14.28 -3.05 -1.92
N VAL A 52 13.31 -2.50 -1.19
CA VAL A 52 13.29 -2.46 0.29
C VAL A 52 13.24 -3.87 0.87
N ILE A 53 12.35 -4.73 0.35
CA ILE A 53 12.21 -6.10 0.87
C ILE A 53 13.46 -6.96 0.61
N ASN A 54 14.06 -6.82 -0.59
CA ASN A 54 15.30 -7.54 -0.89
C ASN A 54 16.47 -7.07 -0.03
N GLN A 55 16.55 -5.76 0.27
CA GLN A 55 17.57 -5.24 1.19
C GLN A 55 17.33 -5.74 2.61
N ALA A 56 16.09 -5.78 3.07
CA ALA A 56 15.74 -6.32 4.38
C ALA A 56 16.15 -7.80 4.50
N ILE A 57 15.82 -8.62 3.49
CA ILE A 57 16.21 -10.04 3.45
C ILE A 57 17.73 -10.18 3.50
N ARG A 58 18.49 -9.45 2.67
CA ARG A 58 19.97 -9.53 2.66
C ARG A 58 20.60 -9.13 3.99
N ARG A 59 20.05 -8.10 4.64
CA ARG A 59 20.52 -7.70 5.98
C ARG A 59 20.19 -8.77 7.01
N SER A 60 18.99 -9.31 6.95
CA SER A 60 18.59 -10.41 7.82
C SER A 60 19.43 -11.66 7.60
N GLU A 61 19.79 -12.00 6.34
CA GLU A 61 20.72 -13.10 6.07
C GLU A 61 22.12 -12.89 6.67
N ALA A 62 22.59 -11.65 6.73
CA ALA A 62 23.87 -11.34 7.35
C ALA A 62 23.87 -11.62 8.85
N ASP A 63 22.74 -11.39 9.53
CA ASP A 63 22.62 -11.55 10.98
C ASP A 63 22.10 -12.94 11.40
N ASN A 64 21.19 -13.53 10.60
CA ASN A 64 20.51 -14.79 10.93
C ASN A 64 20.96 -15.98 10.05
N GLY A 65 21.90 -15.77 9.14
CA GLY A 65 22.33 -16.75 8.17
C GLY A 65 21.37 -16.88 6.95
N PRO A 66 21.75 -17.72 5.97
CA PRO A 66 20.99 -17.88 4.73
C PRO A 66 19.52 -18.25 4.94
N VAL A 67 18.62 -17.68 4.14
CA VAL A 67 17.15 -17.89 4.21
C VAL A 67 16.77 -19.37 4.30
N LYS A 68 17.50 -20.26 3.63
CA LYS A 68 17.23 -21.71 3.65
C LYS A 68 17.31 -22.36 5.04
N TYR A 69 17.94 -21.68 6.01
CA TYR A 69 18.05 -22.15 7.41
C TYR A 69 17.12 -21.40 8.35
N TRP A 70 16.33 -20.45 7.85
CA TRP A 70 15.38 -19.76 8.70
C TRP A 70 14.24 -20.69 9.12
N ASP A 71 13.58 -20.33 10.22
CA ASP A 71 12.45 -21.10 10.71
C ASP A 71 11.38 -21.23 9.61
N VAL A 72 10.80 -22.42 9.48
CA VAL A 72 9.73 -22.64 8.51
C VAL A 72 8.46 -21.99 9.03
N LEU A 73 7.77 -21.24 8.17
CA LEU A 73 6.42 -20.76 8.45
C LEU A 73 5.49 -21.97 8.57
N LYS A 74 4.92 -22.18 9.74
CA LYS A 74 4.04 -23.30 10.04
C LYS A 74 2.65 -22.77 10.42
N ALA A 75 1.64 -23.50 9.99
CA ALA A 75 0.30 -23.42 10.55
C ALA A 75 0.09 -24.70 11.35
N GLU A 76 -0.07 -24.58 12.66
CA GLU A 76 -0.38 -25.71 13.54
C GLU A 76 -1.88 -25.68 13.81
N GLU A 77 -2.55 -26.80 13.53
CA GLU A 77 -3.95 -26.98 13.89
C GLU A 77 -4.05 -27.12 15.41
N ILE A 78 -4.81 -26.23 16.03
CA ILE A 78 -5.13 -26.35 17.46
C ILE A 78 -6.48 -27.03 17.54
N GLU A 79 -6.50 -28.22 18.17
CA GLU A 79 -7.76 -28.88 18.47
C GLU A 79 -8.62 -27.95 19.33
N ASP A 80 -9.85 -27.74 18.88
CA ASP A 80 -10.83 -26.96 19.63
C ASP A 80 -11.28 -27.76 20.87
N GLU A 81 -11.10 -27.17 22.06
CA GLU A 81 -11.57 -27.77 23.33
C GLU A 81 -13.10 -27.98 23.34
N ASN A 82 -13.84 -27.35 22.43
CA ASN A 82 -15.29 -27.41 22.36
C ASN A 82 -15.83 -28.42 21.32
N GLY A 83 -14.97 -28.95 20.42
CA GLY A 83 -15.33 -30.04 19.50
C GLY A 83 -16.35 -29.66 18.41
N ASP A 84 -16.52 -28.37 18.08
CA ASP A 84 -17.48 -27.90 17.07
C ASP A 84 -16.91 -27.91 15.63
N GLY A 85 -15.66 -28.34 15.47
CA GLY A 85 -15.00 -28.46 14.17
C GLY A 85 -14.45 -27.13 13.62
N SER A 86 -14.46 -26.07 14.40
CA SER A 86 -13.83 -24.78 14.05
C SER A 86 -12.35 -24.77 14.46
N GLY A 87 -11.55 -25.69 13.90
CA GLY A 87 -10.12 -25.78 14.20
C GLY A 87 -9.43 -24.44 13.95
N TYR A 88 -8.89 -23.82 14.99
CA TYR A 88 -8.08 -22.62 14.87
C TYR A 88 -6.65 -23.01 14.49
N TYR A 89 -6.09 -22.36 13.48
CA TYR A 89 -4.68 -22.53 13.15
C TYR A 89 -3.85 -21.50 13.90
N ARG A 90 -2.92 -21.95 14.72
CA ARG A 90 -1.87 -21.09 15.26
C ARG A 90 -0.72 -21.04 14.27
N THR A 91 -0.36 -19.87 13.84
CA THR A 91 0.78 -19.69 12.94
C THR A 91 1.93 -19.00 13.67
N ASN A 92 3.15 -19.28 13.27
CA ASN A 92 4.33 -18.58 13.75
C ASN A 92 4.67 -17.36 12.86
N THR A 93 3.72 -16.87 12.07
CA THR A 93 3.95 -15.83 11.07
C THR A 93 4.42 -14.52 11.70
N ILE A 94 3.79 -14.11 12.81
CA ILE A 94 4.18 -12.87 13.50
C ILE A 94 5.55 -12.98 14.15
N ASP A 95 5.89 -14.12 14.75
CA ASP A 95 7.19 -14.36 15.36
C ASP A 95 8.29 -14.40 14.32
N TRP A 96 8.02 -15.07 13.18
CA TRP A 96 8.90 -15.11 12.03
C TRP A 96 9.16 -13.69 11.47
N TYR A 97 8.09 -12.89 11.32
CA TYR A 97 8.21 -11.50 10.90
C TYR A 97 9.05 -10.67 11.88
N ASN A 98 8.76 -10.78 13.17
CA ASN A 98 9.46 -10.04 14.22
C ASN A 98 10.96 -10.39 14.25
N LYS A 99 11.32 -11.64 13.97
CA LYS A 99 12.70 -12.13 13.97
C LYS A 99 13.45 -11.73 12.70
N TYR A 100 12.86 -11.98 11.53
CA TYR A 100 13.58 -11.92 10.26
C TYR A 100 13.39 -10.66 9.44
N LEU A 101 12.27 -9.94 9.58
CA LEU A 101 11.98 -8.77 8.73
C LEU A 101 11.87 -7.47 9.51
N LYS A 102 11.20 -7.46 10.64
CA LYS A 102 10.92 -6.23 11.40
C LYS A 102 12.17 -5.41 11.74
N PRO A 103 13.33 -5.98 12.13
CA PRO A 103 14.53 -5.19 12.47
C PRO A 103 15.09 -4.42 11.27
N TYR A 104 14.76 -4.82 10.05
CA TYR A 104 15.32 -4.29 8.80
C TYR A 104 14.34 -3.47 7.97
N LEU A 105 13.09 -3.36 8.42
CA LEU A 105 12.02 -2.60 7.76
C LEU A 105 11.61 -1.39 8.60
N ILE A 106 11.42 -0.26 7.93
CA ILE A 106 10.81 0.92 8.56
C ILE A 106 9.31 0.86 8.29
N VAL A 107 8.55 0.52 9.32
CA VAL A 107 7.11 0.32 9.24
C VAL A 107 6.35 1.29 10.13
N GLN A 108 5.12 1.62 9.78
CA GLN A 108 4.25 2.47 10.57
C GLN A 108 3.49 1.66 11.62
N LYS A 109 2.93 0.52 11.20
CA LYS A 109 2.07 -0.34 12.03
C LYS A 109 2.17 -1.77 11.57
N VAL A 110 2.03 -2.70 12.50
CA VAL A 110 1.89 -4.13 12.22
C VAL A 110 0.63 -4.61 12.94
N GLU A 111 -0.20 -5.34 12.23
CA GLU A 111 -1.42 -5.97 12.75
C GLU A 111 -1.38 -7.46 12.44
N GLU A 112 -1.70 -8.27 13.40
CA GLU A 112 -1.98 -9.69 13.23
C GLU A 112 -3.48 -9.87 13.10
N THR A 113 -3.91 -10.56 12.05
CA THR A 113 -5.33 -10.86 11.87
C THR A 113 -5.61 -12.22 12.47
N ALA A 114 -6.60 -12.28 13.35
CA ALA A 114 -7.05 -13.52 14.01
C ALA A 114 -7.86 -14.44 13.05
N THR A 115 -7.42 -14.57 11.80
CA THR A 115 -8.02 -15.47 10.82
C THR A 115 -7.27 -16.79 10.80
N TYR A 116 -7.92 -17.85 10.27
CA TYR A 116 -7.38 -19.20 10.13
C TYR A 116 -5.97 -19.31 9.54
N GLU A 117 -5.49 -18.28 8.82
CA GLU A 117 -4.19 -18.28 8.15
C GLU A 117 -3.12 -17.48 8.90
N GLY A 118 -3.44 -16.85 10.05
CA GLY A 118 -2.50 -16.01 10.81
C GLY A 118 -1.82 -14.98 9.93
N LYS A 119 -2.61 -14.20 9.19
CA LYS A 119 -2.10 -13.16 8.29
C LYS A 119 -1.52 -12.01 9.10
N VAL A 120 -0.38 -11.50 8.65
CA VAL A 120 0.26 -10.31 9.21
C VAL A 120 0.16 -9.18 8.21
N LYS A 121 -0.44 -8.06 8.65
CA LYS A 121 -0.54 -6.80 7.89
C LYS A 121 0.57 -5.87 8.34
N VAL A 122 1.43 -5.50 7.42
CA VAL A 122 2.53 -4.56 7.65
C VAL A 122 2.26 -3.27 6.87
N PHE A 123 2.00 -2.17 7.56
CA PHE A 123 1.72 -0.87 6.96
C PHE A 123 3.00 -0.05 6.88
N PHE A 124 3.30 0.46 5.68
CA PHE A 124 4.45 1.33 5.44
C PHE A 124 4.06 2.82 5.53
N GLN A 125 5.05 3.68 5.76
CA GLN A 125 4.83 5.13 5.91
C GLN A 125 4.27 5.80 4.64
N ASP A 126 4.46 5.20 3.46
CA ASP A 126 3.96 5.72 2.18
C ASP A 126 2.51 5.32 1.89
N GLY A 127 1.82 4.71 2.86
CA GLY A 127 0.44 4.25 2.73
C GLY A 127 0.28 2.94 1.98
N SER A 128 1.36 2.24 1.65
CA SER A 128 1.33 0.88 1.12
C SER A 128 1.24 -0.15 2.24
N MET A 129 0.86 -1.38 1.89
CA MET A 129 0.71 -2.49 2.84
C MET A 129 1.26 -3.79 2.24
N LEU A 130 1.91 -4.58 3.08
CA LEU A 130 2.25 -5.97 2.83
C LEU A 130 1.34 -6.85 3.70
N LEU A 131 0.59 -7.71 3.06
CA LEU A 131 -0.13 -8.80 3.71
C LEU A 131 0.64 -10.08 3.44
N PHE A 132 1.02 -10.79 4.48
CA PHE A 132 1.69 -12.06 4.30
C PHE A 132 1.23 -13.12 5.30
N SER A 133 1.27 -14.35 4.85
CA SER A 133 0.97 -15.56 5.61
C SER A 133 2.02 -16.62 5.33
N SER A 134 1.83 -17.80 5.89
CA SER A 134 2.68 -18.96 5.60
C SER A 134 2.68 -19.38 4.13
N THR A 135 1.64 -19.01 3.38
CA THR A 135 1.42 -19.48 2.00
C THR A 135 1.57 -18.39 0.94
N SER A 136 1.39 -17.12 1.31
CA SER A 136 1.32 -16.04 0.33
C SER A 136 1.83 -14.69 0.85
N TRP A 137 2.38 -13.90 -0.07
CA TRP A 137 2.80 -12.53 0.15
C TRP A 137 2.12 -11.65 -0.87
N LEU A 138 1.32 -10.69 -0.40
CA LEU A 138 0.55 -9.79 -1.25
C LEU A 138 0.93 -8.34 -0.90
N TYR A 139 1.38 -7.59 -1.89
CA TYR A 139 1.69 -6.18 -1.73
C TYR A 139 0.58 -5.30 -2.31
N TYR A 140 0.11 -4.39 -1.49
CA TYR A 140 -0.89 -3.38 -1.86
C TYR A 140 -0.22 -2.00 -1.90
N PRO A 141 -0.05 -1.41 -3.10
CA PRO A 141 0.54 -0.07 -3.24
C PRO A 141 -0.25 1.02 -2.52
N GLU A 142 -1.54 0.80 -2.30
CA GLU A 142 -2.43 1.61 -1.48
C GLU A 142 -3.19 0.68 -0.53
N ALA A 143 -2.88 0.75 0.76
CA ALA A 143 -3.53 -0.09 1.79
C ALA A 143 -5.06 0.10 1.82
N LYS A 144 -5.53 1.30 1.46
CA LYS A 144 -6.95 1.63 1.38
C LYS A 144 -7.71 0.72 0.41
N SER A 145 -7.09 0.31 -0.70
CA SER A 145 -7.70 -0.58 -1.69
C SER A 145 -8.03 -1.96 -1.11
N TYR A 146 -7.26 -2.44 -0.15
CA TYR A 146 -7.53 -3.70 0.54
C TYR A 146 -8.78 -3.61 1.41
N LEU A 147 -8.92 -2.50 2.15
CA LEU A 147 -10.05 -2.27 3.05
C LEU A 147 -11.37 -2.06 2.29
N GLU A 148 -11.31 -1.48 1.07
CA GLU A 148 -12.48 -1.25 0.22
C GLU A 148 -13.01 -2.55 -0.43
N ILE A 149 -12.18 -3.60 -0.54
CA ILE A 149 -12.56 -4.90 -1.13
C ILE A 149 -13.15 -5.85 -0.06
N GLY A 150 -13.29 -5.41 1.20
CA GLY A 150 -13.79 -6.27 2.28
C GLY A 150 -12.74 -7.28 2.76
N GLY A 151 -11.51 -6.85 2.89
CA GLY A 151 -10.37 -7.72 3.16
C GLY A 151 -10.31 -8.40 4.53
N ASP A 152 -11.34 -8.28 5.35
CA ASP A 152 -11.43 -8.85 6.69
C ASP A 152 -12.71 -9.68 6.93
N ASP A 153 -13.51 -9.98 5.86
CA ASP A 153 -14.70 -10.83 5.93
C ASP A 153 -14.35 -12.31 5.67
#